data_a550f151006a28bf026a02309cafcba0
#
_entry.id   a550f151006a28bf026a02309cafcba0
#
_cell.length_a   1.000
_cell.length_b   1.000
_cell.length_c   1.000
_cell.angle_alpha   90.00
_cell.angle_beta   90.00
_cell.angle_gamma   90.00
#
_symmetry.space_group_name_H-M   'P 1'
#
loop_
_entity.id
_entity.type
_entity.pdbx_description
1 polymer ?
#
loop_
_entity_poly.entity_id
_entity_poly.type
_entity_poly.pdbx_seq_one_letter_code
_entity_poly.pdbx_strand_id
1 'polypeptide(L)'
;MITKESKKDVFWALAFGLGLFIFSIVGYFYLGLGTPSLFGIIVGAVSTFFCVRKILQNNFFEIDDDGFSITKGSKNIKFFFKDIDDIAIKSFGDKKKVDALSVKFRKNRLDRDACFGLVQALGDDMIVIFDRYELSQFTLSKELRDRLAKFKDRA
;
A
#
# COMPACT_ATOMS: atom_id res chain seq x y z
N MET A 1 12.22 -0.18 13.60
CA MET A 1 12.58 -0.57 12.20
C MET A 1 11.62 0.14 11.25
N ILE A 2 12.13 0.82 10.20
CA ILE A 2 11.30 1.57 9.25
C ILE A 2 11.51 0.98 7.85
N THR A 3 10.42 0.72 7.13
CA THR A 3 10.44 0.30 5.71
C THR A 3 9.52 1.19 4.89
N LYS A 4 9.98 1.61 3.71
CA LYS A 4 9.21 2.47 2.81
C LYS A 4 8.34 1.64 1.87
N GLU A 5 7.25 2.23 1.37
CA GLU A 5 6.47 1.62 0.30
C GLU A 5 7.32 1.49 -0.96
N SER A 6 7.27 0.32 -1.60
CA SER A 6 7.94 0.09 -2.88
C SER A 6 7.21 0.87 -3.99
N LYS A 7 7.92 1.80 -4.62
CA LYS A 7 7.38 2.63 -5.70
C LYS A 7 7.69 2.08 -7.09
N LYS A 8 8.26 0.88 -7.18
CA LYS A 8 8.73 0.29 -8.43
C LYS A 8 7.62 0.20 -9.49
N ASP A 9 6.44 -0.30 -9.09
CA ASP A 9 5.29 -0.43 -10.00
C ASP A 9 4.76 0.95 -10.44
N VAL A 10 4.86 1.96 -9.56
CA VAL A 10 4.43 3.34 -9.87
C VAL A 10 5.37 4.01 -10.87
N PHE A 11 6.68 3.73 -10.80
CA PHE A 11 7.64 4.23 -11.79
C PHE A 11 7.39 3.64 -13.18
N TRP A 12 7.06 2.35 -13.29
CA TRP A 12 6.69 1.75 -14.56
C TRP A 12 5.38 2.33 -15.12
N ALA A 13 4.37 2.55 -14.28
CA ALA A 13 3.12 3.20 -14.67
C ALA A 13 3.36 4.66 -15.13
N LEU A 14 4.26 5.39 -14.46
CA LEU A 14 4.66 6.74 -14.86
C LEU A 14 5.32 6.74 -16.23
N ALA A 15 6.29 5.84 -16.46
CA ALA A 15 6.97 5.73 -17.75
C ALA A 15 5.99 5.44 -18.89
N PHE A 16 5.02 4.53 -18.65
CA PHE A 16 3.96 4.22 -19.60
C PHE A 16 3.04 5.43 -19.86
N GLY A 17 2.59 6.10 -18.79
CA GLY A 17 1.74 7.30 -18.90
C GLY A 17 2.39 8.44 -19.67
N LEU A 18 3.67 8.72 -19.39
CA LEU A 18 4.46 9.71 -20.11
C LEU A 18 4.68 9.32 -21.59
N GLY A 19 4.98 8.05 -21.85
CA GLY A 19 5.12 7.52 -23.21
C GLY A 19 3.84 7.69 -24.01
N LEU A 20 2.69 7.32 -23.44
CA LEU A 20 1.38 7.51 -24.07
C LEU A 20 1.08 8.99 -24.33
N PHE A 21 1.38 9.86 -23.37
CA PHE A 21 1.19 11.31 -23.48
C PHE A 21 1.99 11.90 -24.65
N ILE A 22 3.29 11.63 -24.70
CA ILE A 22 4.19 12.13 -25.76
C ILE A 22 3.79 11.58 -27.13
N PHE A 23 3.56 10.26 -27.23
CA PHE A 23 3.15 9.62 -28.47
C PHE A 23 1.83 10.20 -29.01
N SER A 24 0.89 10.50 -28.13
CA SER A 24 -0.40 11.08 -28.50
C SER A 24 -0.25 12.53 -28.97
N ILE A 25 0.64 13.33 -28.37
CA ILE A 25 0.97 14.67 -28.84
C ILE A 25 1.54 14.61 -30.28
N VAL A 26 2.52 13.74 -30.49
CA VAL A 26 3.11 13.55 -31.84
C VAL A 26 2.05 13.08 -32.83
N GLY A 27 1.20 12.12 -32.44
CA GLY A 27 0.10 11.62 -33.26
C GLY A 27 -0.90 12.72 -33.66
N TYR A 28 -1.21 13.63 -32.74
CA TYR A 28 -2.12 14.74 -33.00
C TYR A 28 -1.53 15.77 -33.97
N PHE A 29 -0.32 16.26 -33.70
CA PHE A 29 0.27 17.36 -34.45
C PHE A 29 0.96 16.96 -35.76
N TYR A 30 1.59 15.78 -35.80
CA TYR A 30 2.38 15.35 -36.96
C TYR A 30 1.71 14.28 -37.81
N LEU A 31 0.87 13.42 -37.25
CA LEU A 31 0.22 12.34 -37.97
C LEU A 31 -1.25 12.61 -38.27
N GLY A 32 -1.81 13.70 -37.75
CA GLY A 32 -3.21 14.08 -38.00
C GLY A 32 -4.24 13.09 -37.45
N LEU A 33 -3.91 12.31 -36.42
CA LEU A 33 -4.75 11.23 -35.87
C LEU A 33 -6.00 11.73 -35.10
N GLY A 34 -6.22 13.05 -35.02
CA GLY A 34 -7.46 13.65 -34.50
C GLY A 34 -7.91 13.16 -33.12
N THR A 35 -9.19 12.76 -33.03
CA THR A 35 -9.87 12.38 -31.76
C THR A 35 -9.16 11.30 -30.95
N PRO A 36 -8.62 10.19 -31.50
CA PRO A 36 -7.91 9.18 -30.74
C PRO A 36 -6.70 9.73 -29.99
N SER A 37 -5.96 10.67 -30.62
CA SER A 37 -4.80 11.29 -30.02
C SER A 37 -5.18 12.24 -28.88
N LEU A 38 -6.28 13.00 -29.01
CA LEU A 38 -6.82 13.81 -27.91
C LEU A 38 -7.15 12.99 -26.68
N PHE A 39 -7.80 11.84 -26.88
CA PHE A 39 -8.09 10.93 -25.79
C PHE A 39 -6.81 10.41 -25.11
N GLY A 40 -5.78 10.03 -25.90
CA GLY A 40 -4.50 9.60 -25.38
C GLY A 40 -3.75 10.68 -24.60
N ILE A 41 -3.84 11.96 -25.05
CA ILE A 41 -3.28 13.11 -24.30
C ILE A 41 -3.93 13.23 -22.92
N ILE A 42 -5.27 13.19 -22.86
CA ILE A 42 -6.00 13.32 -21.59
C ILE A 42 -5.66 12.16 -20.64
N VAL A 43 -5.75 10.92 -21.12
CA VAL A 43 -5.46 9.73 -20.31
C VAL A 43 -4.00 9.71 -19.83
N GLY A 44 -3.05 10.03 -20.72
CA GLY A 44 -1.64 10.11 -20.38
C GLY A 44 -1.33 11.20 -19.35
N ALA A 45 -1.93 12.40 -19.48
CA ALA A 45 -1.76 13.49 -18.52
C ALA A 45 -2.34 13.12 -17.14
N VAL A 46 -3.54 12.59 -17.08
CA VAL A 46 -4.21 12.16 -15.83
C VAL A 46 -3.41 11.05 -15.15
N SER A 47 -2.99 10.02 -15.90
CA SER A 47 -2.18 8.93 -15.38
C SER A 47 -0.85 9.43 -14.80
N THR A 48 -0.14 10.30 -15.54
CA THR A 48 1.11 10.92 -15.10
C THR A 48 0.90 11.71 -13.80
N PHE A 49 -0.14 12.52 -13.72
CA PHE A 49 -0.45 13.32 -12.53
C PHE A 49 -0.64 12.43 -11.28
N PHE A 50 -1.44 11.36 -11.39
CA PHE A 50 -1.65 10.43 -10.27
C PHE A 50 -0.38 9.68 -9.87
N CYS A 51 0.44 9.25 -10.83
CA CYS A 51 1.72 8.60 -10.56
C CYS A 51 2.68 9.52 -9.82
N VAL A 52 2.84 10.77 -10.29
CA VAL A 52 3.69 11.78 -9.63
C VAL A 52 3.21 12.04 -8.20
N ARG A 53 1.90 12.26 -8.01
CA ARG A 53 1.32 12.44 -6.68
C ARG A 53 1.64 11.26 -5.76
N LYS A 54 1.52 10.02 -6.24
CA LYS A 54 1.82 8.82 -5.46
C LYS A 54 3.32 8.69 -5.14
N ILE A 55 4.21 9.08 -6.06
CA ILE A 55 5.66 9.10 -5.82
C ILE A 55 6.02 10.11 -4.72
N LEU A 56 5.36 11.26 -4.69
CA LEU A 56 5.61 12.31 -3.70
C LEU A 56 5.03 11.98 -2.31
N GLN A 57 4.10 11.03 -2.20
CA GLN A 57 3.57 10.61 -0.91
C GLN A 57 4.62 9.81 -0.13
N ASN A 58 4.82 10.20 1.12
CA ASN A 58 5.65 9.47 2.06
C ASN A 58 4.81 8.40 2.76
N ASN A 59 4.92 7.17 2.27
CA ASN A 59 4.27 6.02 2.87
C ASN A 59 5.33 5.10 3.47
N PHE A 60 5.21 4.81 4.75
CA PHE A 60 6.14 3.93 5.44
C PHE A 60 5.44 3.11 6.51
N PHE A 61 6.08 1.99 6.81
CA PHE A 61 5.70 1.05 7.85
C PHE A 61 6.81 1.05 8.89
N GLU A 62 6.48 1.36 10.13
CA GLU A 62 7.44 1.43 11.23
C GLU A 62 7.09 0.39 12.29
N ILE A 63 8.09 -0.34 12.77
CA ILE A 63 7.95 -1.35 13.82
C ILE A 63 8.76 -0.89 15.03
N ASP A 64 8.06 -0.72 16.15
CA ASP A 64 8.61 -0.37 17.46
C ASP A 64 8.63 -1.58 18.40
N ASP A 65 9.05 -1.38 19.64
CA ASP A 65 9.00 -2.41 20.67
C ASP A 65 7.59 -2.66 21.22
N ASP A 66 6.69 -1.66 21.11
CA ASP A 66 5.33 -1.71 21.62
C ASP A 66 4.27 -2.05 20.56
N GLY A 67 4.65 -2.00 19.28
CA GLY A 67 3.70 -2.20 18.20
C GLY A 67 4.26 -1.86 16.83
N PHE A 68 3.35 -1.48 15.91
CA PHE A 68 3.73 -0.96 14.61
C PHE A 68 2.84 0.19 14.18
N SER A 69 3.36 1.06 13.33
CA SER A 69 2.61 2.17 12.76
C SER A 69 2.65 2.15 11.24
N ILE A 70 1.58 2.64 10.64
CA ILE A 70 1.43 2.79 9.19
C ILE A 70 1.17 4.25 8.89
N THR A 71 2.03 4.84 8.07
CA THR A 71 1.88 6.21 7.60
C THR A 71 1.61 6.22 6.11
N LYS A 72 0.56 6.95 5.70
CA LYS A 72 0.25 7.22 4.29
C LYS A 72 -0.03 8.71 4.10
N GLY A 73 0.92 9.40 3.49
CA GLY A 73 0.87 10.85 3.35
C GLY A 73 0.86 11.55 4.71
N SER A 74 -0.23 12.24 5.05
CA SER A 74 -0.41 12.94 6.32
C SER A 74 -1.11 12.11 7.41
N LYS A 75 -1.62 10.94 7.06
CA LYS A 75 -2.32 10.06 8.00
C LYS A 75 -1.35 9.06 8.62
N ASN A 76 -1.47 8.85 9.92
CA ASN A 76 -0.71 7.84 10.67
C ASN A 76 -1.66 7.08 11.60
N ILE A 77 -1.46 5.78 11.72
CA ILE A 77 -2.12 4.94 12.72
C ILE A 77 -1.09 4.04 13.38
N LYS A 78 -1.19 3.90 14.71
CA LYS A 78 -0.34 3.00 15.49
C LYS A 78 -1.18 1.87 16.08
N PHE A 79 -0.70 0.64 15.91
CA PHE A 79 -1.28 -0.57 16.46
C PHE A 79 -0.36 -1.13 17.53
N PHE A 80 -0.90 -1.43 18.70
CA PHE A 80 -0.11 -1.92 19.84
C PHE A 80 -0.14 -3.44 19.93
N PHE A 81 1.00 -4.07 20.22
CA PHE A 81 1.11 -5.53 20.39
C PHE A 81 0.20 -6.09 21.48
N LYS A 82 -0.10 -5.31 22.52
CA LYS A 82 -1.05 -5.69 23.57
C LYS A 82 -2.46 -6.00 23.06
N ASP A 83 -2.86 -5.37 21.95
CA ASP A 83 -4.19 -5.50 21.35
C ASP A 83 -4.22 -6.53 20.21
N ILE A 84 -3.06 -7.08 19.83
CA ILE A 84 -2.90 -8.04 18.74
C ILE A 84 -2.96 -9.47 19.30
N ASP A 85 -3.77 -10.30 18.64
CA ASP A 85 -3.88 -11.73 18.91
C ASP A 85 -2.92 -12.55 18.04
N ASP A 86 -2.98 -12.35 16.72
CA ASP A 86 -2.18 -13.11 15.75
C ASP A 86 -1.80 -12.27 14.52
N ILE A 87 -0.69 -12.68 13.89
CA ILE A 87 -0.18 -12.07 12.65
C ILE A 87 0.13 -13.20 11.67
N ALA A 88 -0.48 -13.14 10.48
CA ALA A 88 -0.33 -14.18 9.46
C ALA A 88 -0.27 -13.58 8.06
N ILE A 89 0.30 -14.32 7.11
CA ILE A 89 0.09 -14.07 5.69
C ILE A 89 -1.11 -14.90 5.25
N LYS A 90 -2.08 -14.25 4.62
CA LYS A 90 -3.26 -14.91 4.06
C LYS A 90 -3.40 -14.57 2.59
N SER A 91 -3.87 -15.54 1.82
CA SER A 91 -4.17 -15.36 0.40
C SER A 91 -5.63 -14.94 0.24
N PHE A 92 -5.85 -13.85 -0.48
CA PHE A 92 -7.15 -13.27 -0.75
C PHE A 92 -7.45 -13.29 -2.26
N GLY A 93 -8.72 -13.46 -2.62
CA GLY A 93 -9.22 -13.46 -4.00
C GLY A 93 -9.53 -14.84 -4.55
N ASP A 94 -10.59 -14.93 -5.35
CA ASP A 94 -11.10 -16.21 -5.89
C ASP A 94 -10.33 -16.65 -7.13
N LYS A 95 -10.13 -15.76 -8.11
CA LYS A 95 -9.48 -16.07 -9.39
C LYS A 95 -7.98 -15.82 -9.38
N LYS A 96 -7.55 -14.73 -8.75
CA LYS A 96 -6.13 -14.37 -8.60
C LYS A 96 -5.84 -14.19 -7.12
N LYS A 97 -5.16 -15.18 -6.54
CA LYS A 97 -4.75 -15.11 -5.14
C LYS A 97 -3.66 -14.07 -4.96
N VAL A 98 -3.88 -13.16 -4.03
CA VAL A 98 -2.90 -12.15 -3.61
C VAL A 98 -2.60 -12.39 -2.15
N ASP A 99 -1.33 -12.63 -1.85
CA ASP A 99 -0.88 -12.79 -0.48
C ASP A 99 -0.81 -11.41 0.18
N ALA A 100 -1.37 -11.30 1.37
CA ALA A 100 -1.37 -10.07 2.13
C ALA A 100 -1.10 -10.33 3.62
N LEU A 101 -0.49 -9.35 4.27
CA LEU A 101 -0.26 -9.38 5.70
C LEU A 101 -1.57 -9.13 6.43
N SER A 102 -2.01 -10.13 7.21
CA SER A 102 -3.22 -10.10 8.02
C SER A 102 -2.84 -9.99 9.49
N VAL A 103 -3.42 -9.04 10.19
CA VAL A 103 -3.25 -8.85 11.64
C VAL A 103 -4.61 -8.99 12.30
N LYS A 104 -4.70 -9.95 13.22
CA LYS A 104 -5.90 -10.20 14.01
C LYS A 104 -5.77 -9.54 15.37
N PHE A 105 -6.78 -8.80 15.76
CA PHE A 105 -6.86 -8.11 17.03
C PHE A 105 -7.69 -8.91 18.05
N ARG A 106 -7.47 -8.65 19.31
CA ARG A 106 -8.34 -9.10 20.38
C ARG A 106 -9.72 -8.47 20.23
N LYS A 107 -10.76 -9.15 20.68
CA LYS A 107 -12.15 -8.71 20.54
C LYS A 107 -12.35 -7.25 21.01
N ASN A 108 -13.00 -6.43 20.19
CA ASN A 108 -13.32 -5.02 20.45
C ASN A 108 -12.10 -4.11 20.68
N ARG A 109 -10.93 -4.42 20.08
CA ARG A 109 -9.72 -3.59 20.18
C ARG A 109 -9.37 -2.86 18.89
N LEU A 110 -10.04 -3.18 17.78
CA LEU A 110 -9.81 -2.53 16.49
C LEU A 110 -10.72 -1.32 16.33
N ASP A 111 -10.11 -0.14 16.16
CA ASP A 111 -10.82 1.06 15.72
C ASP A 111 -10.88 1.09 14.19
N ARG A 112 -12.05 0.76 13.63
CA ARG A 112 -12.27 0.66 12.17
C ARG A 112 -12.25 2.02 11.50
N ASP A 113 -12.75 3.06 12.17
CA ASP A 113 -12.82 4.41 11.61
C ASP A 113 -11.41 5.00 11.45
N ALA A 114 -10.53 4.75 12.42
CA ALA A 114 -9.13 5.12 12.33
C ALA A 114 -8.38 4.39 11.19
N CYS A 115 -8.82 3.17 10.83
CA CYS A 115 -8.23 2.40 9.73
C CYS A 115 -8.56 2.95 8.34
N PHE A 116 -9.62 3.78 8.21
CA PHE A 116 -10.13 4.22 6.92
C PHE A 116 -9.09 4.98 6.09
N GLY A 117 -8.84 4.46 4.89
CA GLY A 117 -7.85 5.02 3.94
C GLY A 117 -6.39 4.69 4.23
N LEU A 118 -6.11 3.95 5.33
CA LEU A 118 -4.76 3.47 5.68
C LEU A 118 -4.59 1.98 5.42
N VAL A 119 -5.51 1.18 5.96
CA VAL A 119 -5.53 -0.28 5.82
C VAL A 119 -6.95 -0.77 5.59
N GLN A 120 -7.09 -1.97 5.06
CA GLN A 120 -8.41 -2.57 4.87
C GLN A 120 -8.81 -3.34 6.12
N ALA A 121 -9.86 -2.89 6.81
CA ALA A 121 -10.46 -3.66 7.89
C ALA A 121 -11.34 -4.79 7.30
N LEU A 122 -11.18 -5.99 7.81
CA LEU A 122 -11.95 -7.17 7.42
C LEU A 122 -12.64 -7.76 8.67
N GLY A 123 -13.96 -7.62 8.73
CA GLY A 123 -14.70 -7.95 9.95
C GLY A 123 -14.43 -6.95 11.08
N ASP A 124 -14.64 -7.37 12.33
CA ASP A 124 -14.57 -6.50 13.50
C ASP A 124 -13.23 -6.58 14.24
N ASP A 125 -12.37 -7.53 13.87
CA ASP A 125 -11.14 -7.85 14.59
C ASP A 125 -9.91 -8.06 13.72
N MET A 126 -9.98 -7.78 12.43
CA MET A 126 -8.86 -8.04 11.52
C MET A 126 -8.60 -6.88 10.56
N ILE A 127 -7.33 -6.58 10.33
CA ILE A 127 -6.88 -5.73 9.22
C ILE A 127 -6.06 -6.54 8.22
N VAL A 128 -6.09 -6.08 6.97
CA VAL A 128 -5.31 -6.65 5.88
C VAL A 128 -4.50 -5.53 5.21
N ILE A 129 -3.21 -5.78 5.05
CA ILE A 129 -2.26 -4.85 4.47
C ILE A 129 -1.80 -5.42 3.14
N PHE A 130 -2.33 -4.84 2.05
CA PHE A 130 -1.98 -5.21 0.67
C PHE A 130 -0.78 -4.45 0.12
N ASP A 131 -0.39 -3.36 0.79
CA ASP A 131 0.70 -2.50 0.32
C ASP A 131 2.01 -3.28 0.24
N ARG A 132 2.78 -3.01 -0.81
CA ARG A 132 4.11 -3.57 -1.01
C ARG A 132 5.13 -2.60 -0.47
N TYR A 133 5.87 -3.03 0.51
CA TYR A 133 7.01 -2.31 1.07
C TYR A 133 8.32 -2.81 0.45
N GLU A 134 9.44 -2.13 0.71
CA GLU A 134 10.77 -2.57 0.27
C GLU A 134 11.12 -3.95 0.85
N LEU A 135 10.64 -4.21 2.06
CA LEU A 135 10.67 -5.55 2.65
C LEU A 135 9.51 -6.40 2.15
N SER A 136 9.79 -7.68 1.88
CA SER A 136 8.73 -8.62 1.51
C SER A 136 7.71 -8.76 2.65
N GLN A 137 6.45 -9.03 2.30
CA GLN A 137 5.41 -9.28 3.30
C GLN A 137 5.75 -10.46 4.23
N PHE A 138 6.50 -11.46 3.72
CA PHE A 138 7.00 -12.57 4.50
C PHE A 138 7.99 -12.11 5.58
N THR A 139 8.96 -11.26 5.19
CA THR A 139 9.96 -10.70 6.12
C THR A 139 9.29 -9.82 7.17
N LEU A 140 8.33 -8.97 6.76
CA LEU A 140 7.55 -8.14 7.68
C LEU A 140 6.73 -8.98 8.66
N SER A 141 6.06 -10.03 8.17
CA SER A 141 5.30 -10.95 9.01
C SER A 141 6.16 -11.64 10.04
N LYS A 142 7.36 -12.11 9.64
CA LYS A 142 8.31 -12.74 10.54
C LYS A 142 8.77 -11.78 11.62
N GLU A 143 9.23 -10.58 11.24
CA GLU A 143 9.69 -9.56 12.20
C GLU A 143 8.61 -9.17 13.21
N LEU A 144 7.38 -8.95 12.73
CA LEU A 144 6.24 -8.63 13.59
C LEU A 144 5.90 -9.76 14.56
N ARG A 145 5.94 -11.02 14.10
CA ARG A 145 5.71 -12.19 14.98
C ARG A 145 6.80 -12.33 16.04
N ASP A 146 8.05 -12.17 15.65
CA ASP A 146 9.18 -12.27 16.57
C ASP A 146 9.09 -11.19 17.67
N ARG A 147 8.68 -9.98 17.32
CA ARG A 147 8.46 -8.89 18.29
C ARG A 147 7.20 -9.12 19.14
N LEU A 148 6.11 -9.59 18.54
CA LEU A 148 4.91 -9.95 19.30
C LEU A 148 5.19 -11.04 20.32
N ALA A 149 5.98 -12.08 19.96
CA ALA A 149 6.40 -13.13 20.89
C ALA A 149 7.23 -12.55 22.04
N LYS A 150 8.26 -11.75 21.75
CA LYS A 150 9.06 -11.06 22.76
C LYS A 150 8.24 -10.15 23.68
N PHE A 151 7.22 -9.48 23.13
CA PHE A 151 6.32 -8.65 23.92
C PHE A 151 5.47 -9.51 24.87
N LYS A 152 4.93 -10.65 24.40
CA LYS A 152 4.16 -11.58 25.22
C LYS A 152 4.98 -12.25 26.32
N ASP A 153 6.27 -12.49 26.08
CA ASP A 153 7.19 -13.07 27.07
C ASP A 153 7.57 -12.06 28.19
N ARG A 154 7.40 -10.75 27.93
CA ARG A 154 7.71 -9.68 28.90
C ARG A 154 6.47 -9.23 29.70
N ALA A 155 5.26 -9.58 29.26
CA ALA A 155 3.99 -9.19 29.86
C ALA A 155 3.47 -10.23 30.83
#